data_1ae1aa5f1053a41ca47142a585e29413
#
_entry.id   1ae1aa5f1053a41ca47142a585e29413
#
_cell.length_a   1.000
_cell.length_b   1.000
_cell.length_c   1.000
_cell.angle_alpha   90.00
_cell.angle_beta   90.00
_cell.angle_gamma   90.00
#
_symmetry.space_group_name_H-M   'P 1'
#
loop_
_entity.id
_entity.type
_entity.pdbx_description
1 polymer ?
#
loop_
_entity_poly.entity_id
_entity_poly.type
_entity_poly.pdbx_seq_one_letter_code
_entity_poly.pdbx_strand_id
1 'polypeptide(L)'
;MLFLLIGFFVYIFLYVLYKLLLVKILMSSVSEIMSFREPFTITAFSNRTAKEVASIITERRISSVIVIDKENRPLGIVTERDLVERVCLTNLNADNVLVEDIMSSPLITIMAYDSVDTASRVMLSNKIKRLPVLEADNRIMGVISVTDITKHLSKILLDDYNRHRSLKKILEMNDVFN
;
A
#
# COMPACT_ATOMS: atom_id res chain seq x y z
N MET A 1 48.54 -8.45 -3.04
CA MET A 1 47.95 -8.65 -1.71
C MET A 1 47.07 -7.46 -1.30
N LEU A 2 47.48 -6.21 -1.46
CA LEU A 2 46.69 -5.02 -1.09
C LEU A 2 45.38 -4.87 -1.91
N PHE A 3 45.39 -5.10 -3.22
CA PHE A 3 44.23 -5.02 -4.09
C PHE A 3 43.14 -6.05 -3.76
N LEU A 4 43.49 -7.26 -3.31
CA LEU A 4 42.56 -8.27 -2.86
C LEU A 4 41.90 -7.89 -1.53
N LEU A 5 42.61 -7.26 -0.62
CA LEU A 5 42.09 -6.73 0.64
C LEU A 5 41.09 -5.58 0.39
N ILE A 6 41.41 -4.64 -0.50
CA ILE A 6 40.53 -3.52 -0.86
C ILE A 6 39.23 -4.08 -1.51
N GLY A 7 39.33 -5.01 -2.45
CA GLY A 7 38.19 -5.65 -3.08
C GLY A 7 37.28 -6.36 -2.07
N PHE A 8 37.85 -7.04 -1.09
CA PHE A 8 37.12 -7.73 -0.01
C PHE A 8 36.39 -6.73 0.91
N PHE A 9 37.07 -5.62 1.30
CA PHE A 9 36.43 -4.55 2.09
C PHE A 9 35.29 -3.86 1.33
N VAL A 10 35.45 -3.57 0.05
CA VAL A 10 34.41 -3.00 -0.80
C VAL A 10 33.22 -3.96 -0.91
N TYR A 11 33.45 -5.25 -1.09
CA TYR A 11 32.39 -6.27 -1.15
C TYR A 11 31.61 -6.35 0.16
N ILE A 12 32.30 -6.40 1.32
CA ILE A 12 31.63 -6.41 2.64
C ILE A 12 30.83 -5.13 2.85
N PHE A 13 31.39 -3.98 2.50
CA PHE A 13 30.70 -2.69 2.64
C PHE A 13 29.42 -2.62 1.80
N LEU A 14 29.48 -3.05 0.54
CA LEU A 14 28.30 -3.14 -0.34
C LEU A 14 27.26 -4.15 0.18
N TYR A 15 27.70 -5.26 0.70
CA TYR A 15 26.83 -6.26 1.30
C TYR A 15 26.11 -5.72 2.54
N VAL A 16 26.82 -5.01 3.42
CA VAL A 16 26.24 -4.37 4.61
C VAL A 16 25.23 -3.28 4.20
N LEU A 17 25.57 -2.44 3.24
CA LEU A 17 24.66 -1.43 2.70
C LEU A 17 23.37 -2.06 2.12
N TYR A 18 23.53 -3.12 1.33
CA TYR A 18 22.39 -3.87 0.78
C TYR A 18 21.50 -4.43 1.89
N LYS A 19 22.09 -5.02 2.94
CA LYS A 19 21.35 -5.52 4.10
C LYS A 19 20.62 -4.42 4.86
N LEU A 20 21.26 -3.26 5.07
CA LEU A 20 20.64 -2.11 5.72
C LEU A 20 19.46 -1.55 4.92
N LEU A 21 19.58 -1.48 3.59
CA LEU A 21 18.50 -1.07 2.70
C LEU A 21 17.32 -2.04 2.77
N LEU A 22 17.62 -3.35 2.75
CA LEU A 22 16.60 -4.40 2.84
C LEU A 22 15.85 -4.33 4.18
N VAL A 23 16.57 -4.12 5.28
CA VAL A 23 15.99 -3.95 6.63
C VAL A 23 15.10 -2.70 6.66
N LYS A 24 15.54 -1.58 6.11
CA LYS A 24 14.74 -0.35 6.04
C LYS A 24 13.43 -0.57 5.27
N ILE A 25 13.48 -1.27 4.16
CA ILE A 25 12.31 -1.61 3.35
C ILE A 25 11.33 -2.49 4.14
N LEU A 26 11.83 -3.55 4.77
CA LEU A 26 11.02 -4.51 5.51
C LEU A 26 10.43 -3.95 6.81
N MET A 27 11.13 -2.98 7.41
CA MET A 27 10.73 -2.35 8.68
C MET A 27 9.85 -1.10 8.51
N SER A 28 9.63 -0.62 7.28
CA SER A 28 8.70 0.49 7.04
C SER A 28 7.30 0.12 7.55
N SER A 29 6.67 1.01 8.30
CA SER A 29 5.31 0.81 8.77
C SER A 29 4.27 1.14 7.70
N VAL A 30 3.08 0.58 7.83
CA VAL A 30 1.94 0.91 6.96
C VAL A 30 1.59 2.39 7.07
N SER A 31 1.64 2.97 8.28
CA SER A 31 1.39 4.41 8.52
C SER A 31 2.36 5.31 7.76
N GLU A 32 3.63 4.89 7.61
CA GLU A 32 4.63 5.64 6.84
C GLU A 32 4.22 5.77 5.36
N ILE A 33 3.70 4.70 4.75
CA ILE A 33 3.16 4.75 3.39
C ILE A 33 1.90 5.63 3.32
N MET A 34 1.02 5.51 4.32
CA MET A 34 -0.25 6.24 4.34
C MET A 34 -0.06 7.75 4.54
N SER A 35 1.03 8.19 5.21
CA SER A 35 1.33 9.61 5.42
C SER A 35 1.54 10.43 4.13
N PHE A 36 1.79 9.76 3.00
CA PHE A 36 1.94 10.38 1.68
C PHE A 36 0.63 10.49 0.90
N ARG A 37 -0.51 10.15 1.51
CA ARG A 37 -1.83 10.21 0.89
C ARG A 37 -2.69 11.32 1.50
N GLU A 38 -3.62 11.83 0.69
CA GLU A 38 -4.74 12.61 1.19
C GLU A 38 -5.54 11.76 2.21
N PRO A 39 -5.91 12.33 3.38
CA PRO A 39 -6.48 11.57 4.51
C PRO A 39 -7.96 11.19 4.30
N PHE A 40 -8.41 11.00 3.05
CA PHE A 40 -9.81 10.68 2.78
C PHE A 40 -10.01 9.20 2.51
N THR A 41 -10.48 8.50 3.55
CA THR A 41 -11.10 7.19 3.35
C THR A 41 -12.51 7.40 2.82
N ILE A 42 -12.78 6.88 1.63
CA ILE A 42 -14.12 6.93 1.06
C ILE A 42 -14.89 5.73 1.56
N THR A 43 -15.97 6.02 2.27
CA THR A 43 -16.90 5.02 2.81
C THR A 43 -18.27 5.16 2.16
N ALA A 44 -19.06 4.10 2.20
CA ALA A 44 -20.46 4.09 1.84
C ALA A 44 -21.28 3.35 2.89
N PHE A 45 -22.49 3.80 3.18
CA PHE A 45 -23.40 3.06 4.03
C PHE A 45 -23.86 1.77 3.36
N SER A 46 -24.13 0.74 4.15
CA SER A 46 -24.49 -0.60 3.68
C SER A 46 -25.75 -0.62 2.81
N ASN A 47 -26.66 0.34 3.01
CA ASN A 47 -27.90 0.49 2.27
C ASN A 47 -27.78 1.29 0.97
N ARG A 48 -26.58 1.66 0.54
CA ARG A 48 -26.36 2.27 -0.76
C ARG A 48 -26.47 1.24 -1.88
N THR A 49 -26.88 1.70 -3.06
CA THR A 49 -26.95 0.82 -4.23
C THR A 49 -25.58 0.57 -4.85
N ALA A 50 -25.45 -0.53 -5.56
CA ALA A 50 -24.23 -0.84 -6.32
C ALA A 50 -23.90 0.25 -7.34
N LYS A 51 -24.92 0.88 -7.96
CA LYS A 51 -24.77 1.99 -8.89
C LYS A 51 -24.19 3.25 -8.23
N GLU A 52 -24.71 3.61 -7.04
CA GLU A 52 -24.19 4.76 -6.29
C GLU A 52 -22.71 4.55 -5.93
N VAL A 53 -22.34 3.35 -5.49
CA VAL A 53 -20.94 3.03 -5.15
C VAL A 53 -20.06 2.97 -6.41
N ALA A 54 -20.56 2.44 -7.53
CA ALA A 54 -19.86 2.49 -8.82
C ALA A 54 -19.59 3.94 -9.27
N SER A 55 -20.57 4.85 -9.09
CA SER A 55 -20.38 6.28 -9.37
C SER A 55 -19.28 6.90 -8.49
N ILE A 56 -19.32 6.64 -7.17
CA ILE A 56 -18.27 7.10 -6.23
C ILE A 56 -16.89 6.62 -6.67
N ILE A 57 -16.74 5.32 -7.00
CA ILE A 57 -15.49 4.71 -7.45
C ILE A 57 -14.95 5.44 -8.69
N THR A 58 -15.82 5.66 -9.67
CA THR A 58 -15.47 6.30 -10.96
C THR A 58 -15.12 7.77 -10.78
N GLU A 59 -15.97 8.54 -10.12
CA GLU A 59 -15.78 9.98 -9.92
C GLU A 59 -14.54 10.31 -9.09
N ARG A 60 -14.31 9.54 -8.05
CA ARG A 60 -13.15 9.71 -7.15
C ARG A 60 -11.88 9.03 -7.65
N ARG A 61 -11.95 8.32 -8.79
CA ARG A 61 -10.82 7.55 -9.37
C ARG A 61 -10.15 6.62 -8.36
N ILE A 62 -10.97 5.98 -7.54
CA ILE A 62 -10.57 4.96 -6.58
C ILE A 62 -11.03 3.60 -7.07
N SER A 63 -10.57 2.54 -6.45
CA SER A 63 -10.87 1.17 -6.88
C SER A 63 -11.56 0.33 -5.82
N SER A 64 -11.89 0.95 -4.68
CA SER A 64 -12.63 0.29 -3.59
C SER A 64 -13.24 1.32 -2.65
N VAL A 65 -14.33 0.92 -2.00
CA VAL A 65 -15.04 1.69 -0.97
C VAL A 65 -15.24 0.78 0.24
N ILE A 66 -15.00 1.31 1.45
CA ILE A 66 -15.31 0.58 2.69
C ILE A 66 -16.78 0.77 2.99
N VAL A 67 -17.47 -0.34 3.23
CA VAL A 67 -18.89 -0.34 3.61
C VAL A 67 -18.99 -0.24 5.12
N ILE A 68 -19.83 0.69 5.59
CA ILE A 68 -20.03 0.98 7.02
C ILE A 68 -21.51 0.88 7.40
N ASP A 69 -21.77 0.62 8.68
CA ASP A 69 -23.10 0.72 9.26
C ASP A 69 -23.45 2.15 9.69
N LYS A 70 -24.62 2.32 10.30
CA LYS A 70 -25.13 3.63 10.79
C LYS A 70 -24.29 4.19 11.94
N GLU A 71 -23.57 3.34 12.66
CA GLU A 71 -22.66 3.69 13.75
C GLU A 71 -21.21 3.92 13.25
N ASN A 72 -20.99 4.00 11.93
CA ASN A 72 -19.72 4.12 11.26
C ASN A 72 -18.75 2.95 11.49
N ARG A 73 -19.25 1.77 11.85
CA ARG A 73 -18.40 0.58 12.01
C ARG A 73 -18.19 -0.08 10.64
N PRO A 74 -16.95 -0.49 10.31
CA PRO A 74 -16.67 -1.13 9.03
C PRO A 74 -17.27 -2.54 8.98
N LEU A 75 -18.07 -2.81 7.95
CA LEU A 75 -18.74 -4.08 7.69
C LEU A 75 -18.01 -4.91 6.65
N GLY A 76 -17.52 -4.26 5.59
CA GLY A 76 -16.92 -4.93 4.46
C GLY A 76 -16.27 -3.96 3.49
N ILE A 77 -15.86 -4.46 2.34
CA ILE A 77 -15.27 -3.68 1.25
C ILE A 77 -15.92 -4.08 -0.08
N VAL A 78 -16.21 -3.09 -0.92
CA VAL A 78 -16.63 -3.28 -2.32
C VAL A 78 -15.52 -2.76 -3.22
N THR A 79 -15.14 -3.56 -4.20
CA THR A 79 -14.14 -3.23 -5.21
C THR A 79 -14.76 -3.18 -6.60
N GLU A 80 -14.05 -2.59 -7.59
CA GLU A 80 -14.44 -2.66 -9.00
C GLU A 80 -14.69 -4.12 -9.46
N ARG A 81 -13.91 -5.06 -8.92
CA ARG A 81 -14.05 -6.49 -9.22
C ARG A 81 -15.38 -7.05 -8.70
N ASP A 82 -15.76 -6.69 -7.48
CA ASP A 82 -17.06 -7.15 -6.90
C ASP A 82 -18.23 -6.63 -7.75
N LEU A 83 -18.18 -5.38 -8.22
CA LEU A 83 -19.20 -4.82 -9.11
C LEU A 83 -19.29 -5.59 -10.44
N VAL A 84 -18.16 -5.96 -11.04
CA VAL A 84 -18.14 -6.75 -12.27
C VAL A 84 -18.64 -8.17 -12.01
N GLU A 85 -18.10 -8.86 -11.01
CA GLU A 85 -18.38 -10.28 -10.77
C GLU A 85 -19.80 -10.51 -10.20
N ARG A 86 -20.25 -9.62 -9.29
CA ARG A 86 -21.48 -9.84 -8.52
C ARG A 86 -22.70 -9.06 -9.02
N VAL A 87 -22.49 -8.09 -9.93
CA VAL A 87 -23.58 -7.30 -10.52
C VAL A 87 -23.62 -7.51 -12.03
N CYS A 88 -22.52 -7.17 -12.75
CA CYS A 88 -22.55 -7.20 -14.22
C CYS A 88 -22.67 -8.63 -14.77
N LEU A 89 -21.86 -9.59 -14.28
CA LEU A 89 -21.89 -10.99 -14.77
C LEU A 89 -23.15 -11.75 -14.35
N THR A 90 -23.84 -11.29 -13.31
CA THR A 90 -25.10 -11.88 -12.83
C THR A 90 -26.33 -11.24 -13.44
N ASN A 91 -26.17 -10.24 -14.32
CA ASN A 91 -27.25 -9.46 -14.94
C ASN A 91 -28.20 -8.79 -13.93
N LEU A 92 -27.70 -8.47 -12.74
CA LEU A 92 -28.47 -7.74 -11.74
C LEU A 92 -28.57 -6.25 -12.10
N ASN A 93 -29.72 -5.65 -11.78
CA ASN A 93 -29.87 -4.20 -11.94
C ASN A 93 -29.15 -3.48 -10.79
N ALA A 94 -28.09 -2.75 -11.10
CA ALA A 94 -27.27 -2.04 -10.11
C ALA A 94 -28.04 -1.00 -9.28
N ASP A 95 -29.19 -0.51 -9.75
CA ASP A 95 -30.07 0.41 -9.00
C ASP A 95 -30.82 -0.30 -7.86
N ASN A 96 -30.95 -1.63 -7.92
CA ASN A 96 -31.74 -2.41 -6.98
C ASN A 96 -30.89 -3.32 -6.07
N VAL A 97 -29.59 -3.40 -6.31
CA VAL A 97 -28.65 -4.21 -5.52
C VAL A 97 -28.02 -3.35 -4.45
N LEU A 98 -28.12 -3.74 -3.20
CA LEU A 98 -27.46 -3.06 -2.09
C LEU A 98 -25.98 -3.51 -1.98
N VAL A 99 -25.13 -2.59 -1.55
CA VAL A 99 -23.68 -2.91 -1.43
C VAL A 99 -23.41 -3.93 -0.33
N GLU A 100 -24.27 -4.06 0.67
CA GLU A 100 -24.17 -5.12 1.69
C GLU A 100 -24.32 -6.53 1.10
N ASP A 101 -25.08 -6.68 0.00
CA ASP A 101 -25.29 -7.98 -0.66
C ASP A 101 -24.09 -8.39 -1.52
N ILE A 102 -23.26 -7.42 -1.91
CA ILE A 102 -22.13 -7.64 -2.83
C ILE A 102 -20.75 -7.34 -2.22
N MET A 103 -20.69 -6.82 -1.00
CA MET A 103 -19.42 -6.56 -0.32
C MET A 103 -18.69 -7.86 0.01
N SER A 104 -17.36 -7.78 0.11
CA SER A 104 -16.54 -8.82 0.71
C SER A 104 -16.49 -8.61 2.22
N SER A 105 -16.99 -9.58 2.99
CA SER A 105 -17.09 -9.59 4.45
C SER A 105 -16.75 -10.99 4.96
N PRO A 106 -16.14 -11.17 6.15
CA PRO A 106 -15.68 -10.12 7.05
C PRO A 106 -14.49 -9.33 6.48
N LEU A 107 -14.30 -8.09 6.97
CA LEU A 107 -13.23 -7.22 6.54
C LEU A 107 -11.87 -7.74 7.02
N ILE A 108 -10.95 -8.00 6.09
CA ILE A 108 -9.55 -8.31 6.42
C ILE A 108 -8.82 -6.98 6.53
N THR A 109 -8.23 -6.70 7.70
CA THR A 109 -7.61 -5.42 8.03
C THR A 109 -6.15 -5.58 8.43
N ILE A 110 -5.45 -4.45 8.53
CA ILE A 110 -4.09 -4.33 9.05
C ILE A 110 -4.02 -3.10 9.96
N MET A 111 -3.14 -3.13 10.95
CA MET A 111 -2.93 -1.99 11.82
C MET A 111 -1.92 -1.00 11.20
N ALA A 112 -2.09 0.28 11.46
CA ALA A 112 -1.22 1.33 10.95
C ALA A 112 0.26 1.15 11.35
N TYR A 113 0.53 0.56 12.52
CA TYR A 113 1.86 0.28 13.04
C TYR A 113 2.48 -1.03 12.53
N ASP A 114 1.72 -1.88 11.83
CA ASP A 114 2.25 -3.10 11.24
C ASP A 114 3.24 -2.79 10.12
N SER A 115 4.12 -3.75 9.85
CA SER A 115 5.12 -3.61 8.80
C SER A 115 4.52 -3.80 7.40
N VAL A 116 5.17 -3.20 6.41
CA VAL A 116 4.85 -3.41 4.98
C VAL A 116 4.98 -4.88 4.59
N ASP A 117 5.93 -5.61 5.19
CA ASP A 117 6.07 -7.05 4.99
C ASP A 117 4.83 -7.81 5.50
N THR A 118 4.32 -7.47 6.70
CA THR A 118 3.08 -8.05 7.22
C THR A 118 1.90 -7.77 6.30
N ALA A 119 1.73 -6.53 5.83
CA ALA A 119 0.69 -6.16 4.87
C ALA A 119 0.78 -6.99 3.58
N SER A 120 1.98 -7.15 3.04
CA SER A 120 2.23 -7.94 1.82
C SER A 120 1.88 -9.41 2.02
N ARG A 121 2.24 -10.00 3.15
CA ARG A 121 1.89 -11.40 3.48
C ARG A 121 0.37 -11.60 3.63
N VAL A 122 -0.32 -10.67 4.32
CA VAL A 122 -1.78 -10.73 4.46
C VAL A 122 -2.46 -10.62 3.11
N MET A 123 -2.01 -9.71 2.24
CA MET A 123 -2.55 -9.59 0.87
C MET A 123 -2.33 -10.87 0.07
N LEU A 124 -1.13 -11.46 0.15
CA LEU A 124 -0.78 -12.67 -0.60
C LEU A 124 -1.56 -13.89 -0.13
N SER A 125 -1.62 -14.15 1.19
CA SER A 125 -2.30 -15.30 1.77
C SER A 125 -3.80 -15.29 1.51
N ASN A 126 -4.41 -14.10 1.48
CA ASN A 126 -5.84 -13.93 1.22
C ASN A 126 -6.17 -13.64 -0.26
N LYS A 127 -5.17 -13.60 -1.16
CA LYS A 127 -5.32 -13.30 -2.59
C LYS A 127 -6.04 -11.96 -2.87
N ILE A 128 -5.81 -10.98 -2.00
CA ILE A 128 -6.35 -9.62 -2.10
C ILE A 128 -5.25 -8.62 -2.42
N LYS A 129 -5.61 -7.48 -3.00
CA LYS A 129 -4.67 -6.43 -3.42
C LYS A 129 -4.79 -5.16 -2.61
N ARG A 130 -5.68 -5.14 -1.63
CA ARG A 130 -6.01 -3.99 -0.79
C ARG A 130 -6.33 -4.44 0.61
N LEU A 131 -5.91 -3.63 1.58
CA LEU A 131 -6.21 -3.84 3.00
C LEU A 131 -6.68 -2.52 3.61
N PRO A 132 -7.85 -2.49 4.20
CA PRO A 132 -8.22 -1.43 5.12
C PRO A 132 -7.22 -1.35 6.28
N VAL A 133 -6.81 -0.14 6.61
CA VAL A 133 -5.85 0.16 7.66
C VAL A 133 -6.60 0.75 8.84
N LEU A 134 -6.36 0.20 10.03
CA LEU A 134 -6.95 0.66 11.27
C LEU A 134 -5.91 1.38 12.13
N GLU A 135 -6.35 2.43 12.81
CA GLU A 135 -5.63 3.07 13.91
C GLU A 135 -5.72 2.22 15.19
N ALA A 136 -4.96 2.60 16.22
CA ALA A 136 -4.95 1.88 17.50
C ALA A 136 -6.32 1.85 18.22
N ASP A 137 -7.19 2.79 17.94
CA ASP A 137 -8.56 2.88 18.45
C ASP A 137 -9.59 2.21 17.52
N ASN A 138 -9.14 1.40 16.56
CA ASN A 138 -9.93 0.70 15.55
C ASN A 138 -10.68 1.62 14.55
N ARG A 139 -10.37 2.90 14.48
CA ARG A 139 -10.88 3.76 13.42
C ARG A 139 -10.18 3.45 12.09
N ILE A 140 -10.93 3.63 11.01
CA ILE A 140 -10.39 3.45 9.66
C ILE A 140 -9.46 4.63 9.33
N MET A 141 -8.17 4.35 9.14
CA MET A 141 -7.19 5.31 8.65
C MET A 141 -7.27 5.45 7.12
N GLY A 142 -7.54 4.36 6.41
CA GLY A 142 -7.57 4.32 4.96
C GLY A 142 -7.51 2.92 4.38
N VAL A 143 -7.09 2.82 3.12
CA VAL A 143 -6.86 1.54 2.42
C VAL A 143 -5.47 1.56 1.80
N ILE A 144 -4.62 0.62 2.17
CA ILE A 144 -3.32 0.39 1.51
C ILE A 144 -3.48 -0.64 0.38
N SER A 145 -2.77 -0.45 -0.72
CA SER A 145 -2.77 -1.37 -1.86
C SER A 145 -1.36 -1.85 -2.23
N VAL A 146 -1.29 -2.93 -3.03
CA VAL A 146 -0.02 -3.39 -3.63
C VAL A 146 0.66 -2.27 -4.41
N THR A 147 -0.10 -1.42 -5.10
CA THR A 147 0.44 -0.26 -5.84
C THR A 147 1.10 0.75 -4.91
N ASP A 148 0.56 0.98 -3.72
CA ASP A 148 1.14 1.90 -2.74
C ASP A 148 2.45 1.37 -2.21
N ILE A 149 2.49 0.08 -1.89
CA ILE A 149 3.71 -0.62 -1.48
C ILE A 149 4.77 -0.51 -2.57
N THR A 150 4.41 -0.79 -3.83
CA THR A 150 5.34 -0.72 -4.97
C THR A 150 5.89 0.69 -5.17
N LYS A 151 5.04 1.72 -5.08
CA LYS A 151 5.47 3.12 -5.19
C LYS A 151 6.42 3.50 -4.06
N HIS A 152 6.14 3.08 -2.83
CA HIS A 152 7.00 3.32 -1.68
C HIS A 152 8.39 2.67 -1.85
N LEU A 153 8.42 1.41 -2.27
CA LEU A 153 9.67 0.69 -2.56
C LEU A 153 10.49 1.38 -3.66
N SER A 154 9.83 1.77 -4.75
CA SER A 154 10.47 2.50 -5.86
C SER A 154 11.08 3.83 -5.38
N LYS A 155 10.38 4.56 -4.49
CA LYS A 155 10.89 5.80 -3.91
C LYS A 155 12.15 5.56 -3.07
N ILE A 156 12.14 4.56 -2.18
CA ILE A 156 13.31 4.23 -1.36
C ILE A 156 14.51 3.89 -2.24
N LEU A 157 14.33 3.08 -3.30
CA LEU A 157 15.39 2.69 -4.22
C LEU A 157 15.95 3.88 -5.00
N LEU A 158 15.09 4.79 -5.46
CA LEU A 158 15.51 6.00 -6.17
C LEU A 158 16.28 6.97 -5.25
N ASP A 159 15.82 7.15 -4.02
CA ASP A 159 16.48 8.01 -3.04
C ASP A 159 17.86 7.47 -2.68
N ASP A 160 18.00 6.15 -2.55
CA ASP A 160 19.29 5.49 -2.30
C ASP A 160 20.23 5.63 -3.51
N TYR A 161 19.74 5.39 -4.72
CA TYR A 161 20.50 5.59 -5.95
C TYR A 161 21.01 7.03 -6.09
N ASN A 162 20.17 8.03 -5.86
CA ASN A 162 20.52 9.45 -5.95
C ASN A 162 21.57 9.83 -4.89
N ARG A 163 21.46 9.29 -3.67
CA ARG A 163 22.45 9.48 -2.61
C ARG A 163 23.81 8.95 -3.02
N HIS A 164 23.89 7.75 -3.56
CA HIS A 164 25.15 7.15 -4.02
C HIS A 164 25.76 7.93 -5.19
N ARG A 165 24.94 8.39 -6.13
CA ARG A 165 25.38 9.23 -7.25
C ARG A 165 25.97 10.56 -6.77
N SER A 166 25.36 11.18 -5.78
CA SER A 166 25.85 12.44 -5.19
C SER A 166 27.18 12.24 -4.46
N LEU A 167 27.31 11.16 -3.68
CA LEU A 167 28.57 10.82 -3.00
C LEU A 167 29.70 10.56 -3.99
N LYS A 168 29.44 9.82 -5.08
CA LYS A 168 30.43 9.58 -6.13
C LYS A 168 30.93 10.89 -6.74
N LYS A 169 30.03 11.82 -7.05
CA LYS A 169 30.38 13.14 -7.59
C LYS A 169 31.26 13.96 -6.63
N ILE A 170 30.98 13.91 -5.32
CA ILE A 170 31.80 14.60 -4.31
C ILE A 170 33.19 13.99 -4.23
N LEU A 171 33.33 12.66 -4.28
CA LEU A 171 34.62 11.98 -4.28
C LEU A 171 35.45 12.34 -5.53
N GLU A 172 34.84 12.31 -6.71
CA GLU A 172 35.48 12.69 -7.97
C GLU A 172 35.94 14.17 -7.95
N MET A 173 35.22 15.08 -7.30
CA MET A 173 35.61 16.47 -7.13
C MET A 173 36.81 16.62 -6.18
N ASN A 174 36.91 15.81 -5.12
CA ASN A 174 38.04 15.86 -4.18
C ASN A 174 39.33 15.29 -4.79
N ASP A 175 39.24 14.33 -5.72
CA ASP A 175 40.40 13.78 -6.43
C ASP A 175 41.01 14.78 -7.43
N VAL A 176 40.31 15.85 -7.82
CA VAL A 176 40.80 16.91 -8.69
C VAL A 176 41.61 17.96 -7.92
N PHE A 177 41.54 18.01 -6.58
CA PHE A 177 42.23 18.96 -5.72
C PHE A 177 43.47 18.38 -5.02
N ASN A 178 43.83 17.11 -5.27
CA ASN A 178 45.06 16.45 -4.85
C ASN A 178 45.95 16.16 -6.07
#